data_eb939cb3d1aa87f009d0e8d43681fe84
#
_entry.id   eb939cb3d1aa87f009d0e8d43681fe84
#
_cell.length_a   1.000
_cell.length_b   1.000
_cell.length_c   1.000
_cell.angle_alpha   90.00
_cell.angle_beta   90.00
_cell.angle_gamma   90.00
#
_symmetry.space_group_name_H-M   'P 1'
#
loop_
_entity.id
_entity.type
_entity.pdbx_description
1 polymer ?
#
loop_
_entity_poly.entity_id
_entity_poly.type
_entity_poly.pdbx_seq_one_letter_code
_entity_poly.pdbx_strand_id
1 'polypeptide(L)'
;MVPARTLTLLAAVIAAGVAACQPAQAPVASRQARAEEAAFQARQQAWRAGRVADLTRPDGWTSLTGLHWLDPGAHRVGSDTDNGIRLAVGPEHLGVFTVRGDKVGFVPDTVVMVDGEPGLGASTLRIDTDPAGPSKLVFDGGKGLATVIERGGRLALRVKHADAESRLQFTG
;
A
#
# COMPACT_ATOMS: atom_id res chain seq x y z
N MET A 1 -102.33 42.68 18.15
CA MET A 1 -102.00 41.86 16.98
C MET A 1 -100.72 42.40 16.41
N VAL A 2 -99.58 41.82 16.74
CA VAL A 2 -98.26 42.08 16.08
C VAL A 2 -97.46 40.78 16.18
N PRO A 3 -96.97 40.21 15.14
CA PRO A 3 -96.19 38.93 15.18
C PRO A 3 -94.77 39.14 15.60
N ALA A 4 -94.29 38.17 16.36
CA ALA A 4 -92.90 38.06 16.82
C ALA A 4 -91.96 37.78 15.68
N ARG A 5 -90.82 38.49 15.64
CA ARG A 5 -89.71 38.21 14.77
C ARG A 5 -88.72 37.32 15.53
N THR A 6 -88.56 36.11 15.10
CA THR A 6 -87.56 35.17 15.54
C THR A 6 -86.16 35.57 14.95
N LEU A 7 -85.24 35.85 15.83
CA LEU A 7 -83.87 36.16 15.52
C LEU A 7 -83.02 34.84 15.51
N THR A 8 -82.61 34.38 14.33
CA THR A 8 -81.84 33.18 14.19
C THR A 8 -80.34 33.58 14.31
N LEU A 9 -79.70 33.19 15.40
CA LEU A 9 -78.25 33.32 15.60
C LEU A 9 -77.52 32.24 14.82
N LEU A 10 -76.74 32.65 13.85
CA LEU A 10 -75.85 31.79 13.08
C LEU A 10 -74.48 31.68 13.81
N ALA A 11 -74.22 30.56 14.47
CA ALA A 11 -72.94 30.27 15.10
C ALA A 11 -71.94 29.74 14.03
N ALA A 12 -71.05 30.57 13.65
CA ALA A 12 -69.95 30.15 12.78
C ALA A 12 -68.87 29.41 13.61
N VAL A 13 -68.75 28.11 13.44
CA VAL A 13 -67.71 27.31 14.03
C VAL A 13 -66.44 27.44 13.13
N ILE A 14 -65.42 28.18 13.61
CA ILE A 14 -64.11 28.26 12.98
C ILE A 14 -63.38 27.01 13.43
N ALA A 15 -63.28 26.00 12.58
CA ALA A 15 -62.34 24.86 12.75
C ALA A 15 -60.96 25.29 12.35
N ALA A 16 -60.12 25.64 13.33
CA ALA A 16 -58.70 25.86 13.12
C ALA A 16 -58.04 24.53 12.84
N GLY A 17 -57.78 24.26 11.56
CA GLY A 17 -56.98 23.11 11.14
C GLY A 17 -55.54 23.29 11.59
N VAL A 18 -55.10 22.57 12.62
CA VAL A 18 -53.69 22.40 12.97
C VAL A 18 -53.08 21.52 11.88
N ALA A 19 -52.45 22.13 10.88
CA ALA A 19 -51.60 21.44 9.94
C ALA A 19 -50.35 20.97 10.71
N ALA A 20 -50.40 19.74 11.22
CA ALA A 20 -49.24 19.06 11.75
C ALA A 20 -48.25 18.91 10.61
N CYS A 21 -47.14 19.67 10.64
CA CYS A 21 -45.98 19.44 9.80
C CYS A 21 -45.42 18.07 10.14
N GLN A 22 -45.94 17.01 9.54
CA GLN A 22 -45.26 15.71 9.54
C GLN A 22 -44.00 15.89 8.70
N PRO A 23 -42.81 15.58 9.26
CA PRO A 23 -41.60 15.58 8.43
C PRO A 23 -41.82 14.61 7.28
N ALA A 24 -41.78 15.14 6.06
CA ALA A 24 -41.97 14.36 4.84
C ALA A 24 -40.98 13.19 4.86
N GLN A 25 -41.46 11.98 5.07
CA GLN A 25 -40.65 10.79 4.98
C GLN A 25 -40.12 10.72 3.54
N ALA A 26 -38.80 10.82 3.40
CA ALA A 26 -38.16 10.71 2.07
C ALA A 26 -38.69 9.45 1.35
N PRO A 27 -39.00 9.53 0.06
CA PRO A 27 -39.47 8.39 -0.71
C PRO A 27 -38.56 7.16 -0.54
N VAL A 28 -39.10 5.96 -0.52
CA VAL A 28 -38.36 4.70 -0.33
C VAL A 28 -37.18 4.62 -1.30
N ALA A 29 -37.37 5.02 -2.56
CA ALA A 29 -36.31 5.09 -3.58
C ALA A 29 -35.16 6.01 -3.18
N SER A 30 -35.41 7.16 -2.52
CA SER A 30 -34.34 8.06 -2.07
C SER A 30 -33.60 7.54 -0.83
N ARG A 31 -34.27 6.75 0.02
CA ARG A 31 -33.62 6.05 1.14
C ARG A 31 -32.72 4.93 0.64
N GLN A 32 -33.17 4.18 -0.35
CA GLN A 32 -32.44 3.11 -0.98
C GLN A 32 -31.19 3.63 -1.70
N ALA A 33 -31.31 4.68 -2.50
CA ALA A 33 -30.17 5.33 -3.18
C ALA A 33 -29.12 5.87 -2.18
N ARG A 34 -29.55 6.44 -1.05
CA ARG A 34 -28.61 6.88 0.02
C ARG A 34 -27.91 5.71 0.69
N ALA A 35 -28.60 4.59 0.90
CA ALA A 35 -27.99 3.39 1.47
C ALA A 35 -26.97 2.76 0.52
N GLU A 36 -27.26 2.73 -0.78
CA GLU A 36 -26.38 2.26 -1.83
C GLU A 36 -25.12 3.15 -1.93
N GLU A 37 -25.29 4.47 -1.90
CA GLU A 37 -24.18 5.42 -1.89
C GLU A 37 -23.32 5.26 -0.63
N ALA A 38 -23.92 5.15 0.56
CA ALA A 38 -23.19 4.92 1.80
C ALA A 38 -22.40 3.60 1.75
N ALA A 39 -23.00 2.53 1.23
CA ALA A 39 -22.34 1.25 1.05
C ALA A 39 -21.19 1.33 0.04
N PHE A 40 -21.37 2.09 -1.05
CA PHE A 40 -20.31 2.35 -2.02
C PHE A 40 -19.13 3.10 -1.36
N GLN A 41 -19.40 4.19 -0.65
CA GLN A 41 -18.39 4.98 0.04
C GLN A 41 -17.64 4.15 1.09
N ALA A 42 -18.32 3.30 1.84
CA ALA A 42 -17.69 2.39 2.81
C ALA A 42 -16.75 1.40 2.11
N ARG A 43 -17.16 0.81 0.98
CA ARG A 43 -16.30 -0.08 0.20
C ARG A 43 -15.05 0.65 -0.34
N GLN A 44 -15.22 1.89 -0.84
CA GLN A 44 -14.11 2.71 -1.32
C GLN A 44 -13.11 3.04 -0.20
N GLN A 45 -13.60 3.39 0.99
CA GLN A 45 -12.76 3.65 2.16
C GLN A 45 -12.00 2.40 2.59
N ALA A 46 -12.67 1.24 2.67
CA ALA A 46 -12.05 -0.03 3.01
C ALA A 46 -10.97 -0.43 1.99
N TRP A 47 -11.25 -0.25 0.69
CA TRP A 47 -10.28 -0.51 -0.38
C TRP A 47 -9.05 0.41 -0.25
N ARG A 48 -9.25 1.72 -0.02
CA ARG A 48 -8.13 2.67 0.18
C ARG A 48 -7.29 2.29 1.38
N ALA A 49 -7.94 1.98 2.52
CA ALA A 49 -7.23 1.56 3.73
C ALA A 49 -6.41 0.28 3.50
N GLY A 50 -6.98 -0.72 2.83
CA GLY A 50 -6.26 -1.93 2.42
C GLY A 50 -5.09 -1.62 1.50
N ARG A 51 -5.27 -0.73 0.52
CA ARG A 51 -4.20 -0.32 -0.40
C ARG A 51 -3.05 0.37 0.32
N VAL A 52 -3.35 1.28 1.26
CA VAL A 52 -2.33 1.94 2.10
C VAL A 52 -1.56 0.90 2.93
N ALA A 53 -2.28 -0.01 3.58
CA ALA A 53 -1.66 -1.07 4.36
C ALA A 53 -0.70 -1.94 3.52
N ASP A 54 -1.09 -2.34 2.31
CA ASP A 54 -0.24 -3.12 1.41
C ASP A 54 0.99 -2.33 0.94
N LEU A 55 0.83 -1.06 0.62
CA LEU A 55 1.93 -0.20 0.19
C LEU A 55 2.97 0.00 1.30
N THR A 56 2.52 0.13 2.56
CA THR A 56 3.37 0.43 3.73
C THR A 56 3.89 -0.80 4.46
N ARG A 57 3.66 -2.02 3.95
CA ARG A 57 4.29 -3.23 4.50
C ARG A 57 5.82 -3.09 4.53
N PRO A 58 6.52 -3.77 5.45
CA PRO A 58 7.99 -3.77 5.49
C PRO A 58 8.65 -4.13 4.15
N ASP A 59 7.99 -4.98 3.36
CA ASP A 59 8.39 -5.41 2.01
C ASP A 59 7.51 -4.80 0.90
N GLY A 60 6.67 -3.80 1.21
CA GLY A 60 5.77 -3.12 0.30
C GLY A 60 6.49 -2.24 -0.74
N TRP A 61 5.73 -1.51 -1.55
CA TRP A 61 6.30 -0.63 -2.56
C TRP A 61 7.03 0.58 -1.97
N THR A 62 6.53 1.11 -0.86
CA THR A 62 7.14 2.26 -0.18
C THR A 62 8.45 1.91 0.54
N SER A 63 8.75 0.62 0.72
CA SER A 63 10.03 0.16 1.26
C SER A 63 11.17 0.10 0.23
N LEU A 64 10.89 0.39 -1.06
CA LEU A 64 11.92 0.40 -2.11
C LEU A 64 12.93 1.51 -1.85
N THR A 65 14.20 1.13 -1.63
CA THR A 65 15.31 2.06 -1.36
C THR A 65 16.28 2.18 -2.52
N GLY A 66 16.24 1.25 -3.49
CA GLY A 66 17.11 1.32 -4.65
C GLY A 66 16.80 0.28 -5.73
N LEU A 67 17.14 0.68 -6.95
CA LEU A 67 17.26 -0.19 -8.12
C LEU A 67 18.61 0.11 -8.77
N HIS A 68 19.54 -0.83 -8.67
CA HIS A 68 20.92 -0.64 -9.11
C HIS A 68 21.21 -1.59 -10.27
N TRP A 69 21.59 -1.06 -11.42
CA TRP A 69 21.97 -1.87 -12.56
C TRP A 69 23.25 -2.63 -12.28
N LEU A 70 23.28 -3.90 -12.65
CA LEU A 70 24.43 -4.79 -12.52
C LEU A 70 25.02 -5.02 -13.92
N ASP A 71 26.11 -4.33 -14.22
CA ASP A 71 26.88 -4.59 -15.43
C ASP A 71 27.74 -5.87 -15.26
N PRO A 72 28.27 -6.46 -16.35
CA PRO A 72 29.18 -7.59 -16.23
C PRO A 72 30.39 -7.27 -15.34
N GLY A 73 30.74 -8.18 -14.41
CA GLY A 73 31.85 -8.00 -13.47
C GLY A 73 31.43 -8.07 -12.00
N ALA A 74 32.33 -7.64 -11.13
CA ALA A 74 32.13 -7.68 -9.67
C ALA A 74 31.73 -6.30 -9.15
N HIS A 75 30.73 -6.28 -8.25
CA HIS A 75 30.16 -5.08 -7.62
C HIS A 75 30.19 -5.26 -6.10
N ARG A 76 30.93 -4.43 -5.40
CA ARG A 76 30.79 -4.28 -3.94
C ARG A 76 29.52 -3.49 -3.66
N VAL A 77 28.69 -3.99 -2.73
CA VAL A 77 27.40 -3.42 -2.38
C VAL A 77 27.33 -3.19 -0.88
N GLY A 78 26.89 -2.01 -0.47
CA GLY A 78 26.72 -1.65 0.93
C GLY A 78 26.43 -0.15 1.08
N SER A 79 26.22 0.32 2.31
CA SER A 79 25.92 1.73 2.58
C SER A 79 27.16 2.61 2.65
N ASP A 80 28.33 2.05 2.85
CA ASP A 80 29.60 2.81 2.86
C ASP A 80 29.94 3.39 1.48
N THR A 81 30.71 4.46 1.49
CA THR A 81 31.10 5.23 0.30
C THR A 81 32.13 4.53 -0.59
N ASP A 82 32.82 3.53 -0.07
CA ASP A 82 33.81 2.72 -0.82
C ASP A 82 33.15 1.63 -1.69
N ASN A 83 31.85 1.41 -1.55
CA ASN A 83 31.14 0.45 -2.38
C ASN A 83 30.87 1.01 -3.78
N GLY A 84 31.03 0.16 -4.80
CA GLY A 84 30.66 0.50 -6.18
C GLY A 84 29.13 0.71 -6.36
N ILE A 85 28.33 0.02 -5.55
CA ILE A 85 26.88 0.22 -5.45
C ILE A 85 26.55 0.62 -4.01
N ARG A 86 26.20 1.89 -3.83
CA ARG A 86 25.88 2.44 -2.53
C ARG A 86 24.40 2.29 -2.21
N LEU A 87 24.10 1.61 -1.11
CA LEU A 87 22.76 1.49 -0.57
C LEU A 87 22.38 2.73 0.25
N ALA A 88 21.12 3.15 0.16
CA ALA A 88 20.62 4.25 0.97
C ALA A 88 20.49 3.88 2.46
N VAL A 89 20.20 2.58 2.75
CA VAL A 89 20.01 2.03 4.10
C VAL A 89 20.50 0.58 4.09
N GLY A 90 21.14 0.16 5.16
CA GLY A 90 21.61 -1.22 5.34
C GLY A 90 23.04 -1.28 5.86
N PRO A 91 23.67 -2.45 5.85
CA PRO A 91 25.03 -2.63 6.35
C PRO A 91 26.06 -1.86 5.50
N GLU A 92 27.16 -1.45 6.13
CA GLU A 92 28.29 -0.79 5.46
C GLU A 92 28.77 -1.62 4.26
N HIS A 93 28.92 -2.91 4.44
CA HIS A 93 29.29 -3.88 3.40
C HIS A 93 28.32 -5.05 3.44
N LEU A 94 27.43 -5.13 2.43
CA LEU A 94 26.50 -6.24 2.28
C LEU A 94 27.19 -7.47 1.69
N GLY A 95 28.06 -7.24 0.69
CA GLY A 95 28.78 -8.29 -0.01
C GLY A 95 29.13 -7.94 -1.44
N VAL A 96 29.64 -8.93 -2.15
CA VAL A 96 30.08 -8.82 -3.56
C VAL A 96 29.12 -9.59 -4.47
N PHE A 97 28.52 -8.89 -5.42
CA PHE A 97 27.75 -9.48 -6.52
C PHE A 97 28.64 -9.60 -7.75
N THR A 98 28.63 -10.76 -8.39
CA THR A 98 29.42 -10.99 -9.62
C THR A 98 28.51 -11.43 -10.76
N VAL A 99 28.48 -10.65 -11.84
CA VAL A 99 27.69 -10.94 -13.04
C VAL A 99 28.56 -11.59 -14.09
N ARG A 100 28.18 -12.78 -14.55
CA ARG A 100 28.80 -13.53 -15.65
C ARG A 100 27.72 -14.06 -16.59
N GLY A 101 27.52 -13.39 -17.72
CA GLY A 101 26.39 -13.65 -18.62
C GLY A 101 25.06 -13.40 -17.91
N ASP A 102 24.20 -14.40 -17.87
CA ASP A 102 22.89 -14.42 -17.22
C ASP A 102 22.93 -14.81 -15.73
N LYS A 103 24.11 -15.16 -15.19
CA LYS A 103 24.28 -15.65 -13.83
C LYS A 103 24.79 -14.55 -12.91
N VAL A 104 24.21 -14.51 -11.71
CA VAL A 104 24.65 -13.63 -10.63
C VAL A 104 25.13 -14.46 -9.46
N GLY A 105 26.42 -14.36 -9.15
CA GLY A 105 27.01 -14.89 -7.93
C GLY A 105 26.93 -13.86 -6.81
N PHE A 106 26.88 -14.31 -5.57
CA PHE A 106 26.91 -13.47 -4.38
C PHE A 106 27.82 -14.07 -3.31
N VAL A 107 28.66 -13.24 -2.72
CA VAL A 107 29.47 -13.55 -1.55
C VAL A 107 29.14 -12.53 -0.48
N PRO A 108 28.59 -12.92 0.67
CA PRO A 108 28.24 -11.99 1.73
C PRO A 108 29.48 -11.52 2.50
N ASP A 109 29.50 -10.24 2.89
CA ASP A 109 30.48 -9.65 3.82
C ASP A 109 29.90 -9.45 5.23
N THR A 110 28.60 -9.69 5.39
CA THR A 110 27.86 -9.59 6.67
C THR A 110 26.87 -10.75 6.82
N VAL A 111 26.13 -10.78 7.93
CA VAL A 111 25.08 -11.78 8.15
C VAL A 111 23.92 -11.55 7.18
N VAL A 112 23.75 -12.48 6.25
CA VAL A 112 22.68 -12.49 5.25
C VAL A 112 22.02 -13.87 5.23
N MET A 113 20.69 -13.89 5.18
CA MET A 113 19.94 -15.12 4.87
C MET A 113 19.68 -15.15 3.37
N VAL A 114 20.00 -16.26 2.73
CA VAL A 114 19.71 -16.50 1.31
C VAL A 114 18.63 -17.56 1.22
N ASP A 115 17.44 -17.19 0.71
CA ASP A 115 16.26 -18.06 0.63
C ASP A 115 15.87 -18.73 1.98
N GLY A 116 16.13 -18.04 3.09
CA GLY A 116 15.80 -18.51 4.43
C GLY A 116 16.93 -19.29 5.13
N GLU A 117 18.02 -19.57 4.44
CA GLU A 117 19.20 -20.24 5.00
C GLU A 117 20.38 -19.26 5.22
N PRO A 118 21.23 -19.47 6.21
CA PRO A 118 22.42 -18.64 6.41
C PRO A 118 23.32 -18.62 5.18
N GLY A 119 23.65 -17.44 4.67
CA GLY A 119 24.61 -17.26 3.59
C GLY A 119 26.05 -17.37 4.12
N LEU A 120 26.61 -18.58 4.12
CA LEU A 120 27.94 -18.86 4.68
C LEU A 120 29.07 -18.78 3.64
N GLY A 121 28.80 -18.42 2.40
CA GLY A 121 29.80 -18.37 1.33
C GLY A 121 29.22 -17.99 -0.03
N ALA A 122 29.98 -18.29 -1.09
CA ALA A 122 29.54 -18.01 -2.44
C ALA A 122 28.28 -18.80 -2.81
N SER A 123 27.30 -18.10 -3.34
CA SER A 123 26.04 -18.68 -3.85
C SER A 123 25.72 -18.13 -5.23
N THR A 124 24.96 -18.90 -6.03
CA THR A 124 24.39 -18.42 -7.29
C THR A 124 22.95 -18.02 -7.02
N LEU A 125 22.58 -16.80 -7.39
CA LEU A 125 21.25 -16.25 -7.16
C LEU A 125 20.33 -16.54 -8.36
N ARG A 126 19.10 -16.89 -8.08
CA ARG A 126 18.02 -16.88 -9.07
C ARG A 126 17.57 -15.44 -9.32
N ILE A 127 17.21 -15.16 -10.57
CA ILE A 127 16.60 -13.90 -10.99
C ILE A 127 15.08 -14.02 -11.01
N ASP A 128 14.36 -12.93 -11.18
CA ASP A 128 12.88 -12.92 -11.11
C ASP A 128 12.18 -13.58 -12.30
N THR A 129 12.89 -13.95 -13.34
CA THR A 129 12.40 -14.77 -14.46
C THR A 129 12.52 -16.29 -14.20
N ASP A 130 13.19 -16.71 -13.13
CA ASP A 130 13.24 -18.11 -12.72
C ASP A 130 11.84 -18.57 -12.26
N PRO A 131 11.36 -19.77 -12.68
CA PRO A 131 10.05 -20.29 -12.26
C PRO A 131 9.86 -20.39 -10.74
N ALA A 132 10.94 -20.60 -9.97
CA ALA A 132 10.92 -20.61 -8.51
C ALA A 132 10.96 -19.19 -7.90
N GLY A 133 11.00 -18.15 -8.74
CA GLY A 133 11.17 -16.76 -8.34
C GLY A 133 12.60 -16.41 -7.94
N PRO A 134 12.88 -15.13 -7.72
CA PRO A 134 14.21 -14.65 -7.38
C PRO A 134 14.66 -15.13 -6.02
N SER A 135 15.98 -15.37 -5.87
CA SER A 135 16.56 -15.56 -4.54
C SER A 135 16.35 -14.32 -3.68
N LYS A 136 15.98 -14.55 -2.42
CA LYS A 136 15.74 -13.52 -1.42
C LYS A 136 16.96 -13.41 -0.51
N LEU A 137 17.62 -12.25 -0.56
CA LEU A 137 18.68 -11.93 0.37
C LEU A 137 18.08 -11.05 1.47
N VAL A 138 18.03 -11.59 2.68
CA VAL A 138 17.49 -10.89 3.85
C VAL A 138 18.65 -10.53 4.77
N PHE A 139 18.74 -9.26 5.14
CA PHE A 139 19.83 -8.70 5.93
C PHE A 139 19.31 -7.71 6.98
N ASP A 140 20.21 -7.14 7.78
CA ASP A 140 19.90 -6.15 8.82
C ASP A 140 18.75 -6.60 9.75
N GLY A 141 18.90 -7.82 10.30
CA GLY A 141 17.90 -8.38 11.23
C GLY A 141 16.52 -8.61 10.62
N GLY A 142 16.44 -8.80 9.30
CA GLY A 142 15.17 -9.01 8.60
C GLY A 142 14.53 -7.75 8.02
N LYS A 143 15.12 -6.57 8.24
CA LYS A 143 14.61 -5.29 7.73
C LYS A 143 14.91 -5.07 6.26
N GLY A 144 16.07 -5.54 5.79
CA GLY A 144 16.53 -5.41 4.42
C GLY A 144 16.18 -6.63 3.58
N LEU A 145 15.76 -6.41 2.33
CA LEU A 145 15.49 -7.44 1.32
C LEU A 145 16.11 -7.01 -0.01
N ALA A 146 16.98 -7.82 -0.56
CA ALA A 146 17.49 -7.64 -1.91
C ALA A 146 17.13 -8.82 -2.81
N THR A 147 16.83 -8.53 -4.08
CA THR A 147 16.53 -9.52 -5.12
C THR A 147 17.14 -9.08 -6.44
N VAL A 148 17.58 -10.03 -7.25
CA VAL A 148 18.02 -9.72 -8.62
C VAL A 148 16.84 -9.85 -9.56
N ILE A 149 16.67 -8.83 -10.40
CA ILE A 149 15.61 -8.77 -11.39
C ILE A 149 16.19 -8.53 -12.79
N GLU A 150 15.46 -8.96 -13.82
CA GLU A 150 15.78 -8.63 -15.21
C GLU A 150 14.78 -7.64 -15.78
N ARG A 151 15.25 -6.61 -16.47
CA ARG A 151 14.41 -5.64 -17.18
C ARG A 151 15.09 -5.23 -18.50
N GLY A 152 14.43 -5.57 -19.62
CA GLY A 152 14.94 -5.24 -20.96
C GLY A 152 16.30 -5.86 -21.27
N GLY A 153 16.57 -7.09 -20.84
CA GLY A 153 17.84 -7.80 -21.04
C GLY A 153 18.97 -7.33 -20.14
N ARG A 154 18.68 -6.49 -19.14
CA ARG A 154 19.64 -6.01 -18.15
C ARG A 154 19.30 -6.50 -16.76
N LEU A 155 20.31 -6.89 -16.02
CA LEU A 155 20.16 -7.29 -14.61
C LEU A 155 20.20 -6.06 -13.70
N ALA A 156 19.42 -6.10 -12.63
CA ALA A 156 19.42 -5.07 -11.60
C ALA A 156 19.21 -5.67 -10.22
N LEU A 157 19.86 -5.08 -9.21
CA LEU A 157 19.63 -5.35 -7.81
C LEU A 157 18.51 -4.44 -7.31
N ARG A 158 17.37 -5.02 -6.93
CA ARG A 158 16.26 -4.33 -6.31
C ARG A 158 16.36 -4.46 -4.80
N VAL A 159 16.45 -3.35 -4.10
CA VAL A 159 16.64 -3.29 -2.65
C VAL A 159 15.44 -2.63 -2.00
N LYS A 160 14.93 -3.26 -0.96
CA LYS A 160 13.88 -2.78 -0.07
C LYS A 160 14.40 -2.76 1.36
N HIS A 161 13.90 -1.82 2.16
CA HIS A 161 14.22 -1.76 3.58
C HIS A 161 13.03 -1.28 4.40
N ALA A 162 12.79 -1.92 5.55
CA ALA A 162 11.69 -1.56 6.43
C ALA A 162 11.81 -0.13 6.98
N ASP A 163 13.03 0.38 7.15
CA ASP A 163 13.30 1.75 7.61
C ASP A 163 13.45 2.75 6.44
N ALA A 164 12.95 2.43 5.23
CA ALA A 164 12.93 3.36 4.11
C ALA A 164 12.15 4.63 4.48
N GLU A 165 12.73 5.80 4.23
CA GLU A 165 12.11 7.10 4.52
C GLU A 165 10.75 7.24 3.82
N SER A 166 10.67 6.83 2.55
CA SER A 166 9.43 6.80 1.78
C SER A 166 8.32 5.93 2.40
N ARG A 167 8.68 4.90 3.17
CA ARG A 167 7.73 4.09 3.92
C ARG A 167 7.31 4.76 5.22
N LEU A 168 8.29 5.28 5.98
CA LEU A 168 8.05 5.86 7.30
C LEU A 168 7.28 7.20 7.22
N GLN A 169 7.44 7.94 6.11
CA GLN A 169 6.78 9.23 5.89
C GLN A 169 5.56 9.13 4.97
N PHE A 170 5.14 7.91 4.60
CA PHE A 170 3.99 7.74 3.72
C PHE A 170 2.67 8.15 4.41
N THR A 171 1.98 9.13 3.84
CA THR A 171 0.74 9.69 4.41
C THR A 171 -0.55 9.26 3.69
N GLY A 172 -0.48 8.46 2.62
CA GLY A 172 -1.64 7.97 1.87
C GLY A 172 -1.98 8.79 0.64
#